data_d861629baf641d6b4c0d05a429005ea5
#
_entry.id   d861629baf641d6b4c0d05a429005ea5
#
_cell.length_a   1.000
_cell.length_b   1.000
_cell.length_c   1.000
_cell.angle_alpha   90.00
_cell.angle_beta   90.00
_cell.angle_gamma   90.00
#
_symmetry.space_group_name_H-M   'P 1'
#
loop_
_entity.id
_entity.type
_entity.pdbx_description
1 polymer ?
#
loop_
_entity_poly.entity_id
_entity_poly.type
_entity_poly.pdbx_seq_one_letter_code
_entity_poly.pdbx_strand_id
1 'polypeptide(L)'
;MESLIPHWLYFQSQSHNELSAIMFGFKNGMEQFDYIIIGGGSAGCVLANRLTADGKFSVCVLEAGPSDWNPFIHIPAGFMKTLVNPKINWLYEATPSEWTAGRVVAVPRGKTLGGSSSINGHVYNRGQRMDFDSWAQLGNSGWGYADVLPYFKRCEEKIGEGDELYRGRSGNLKITDLEWRHPLCDAFIKGANSIGIPTNTDYNGANQEGVSYVQRTTYKRRRVSSARAFLNPAKSRKNLTVYTNAHVTRILFEARRAIGVELKRGDISGQ
;
A
#
# COMPACT_ATOMS: atom_id res chain seq x y z
N MET A 1 1.32 -18.56 40.40
CA MET A 1 1.25 -19.12 39.03
C MET A 1 -0.02 -18.57 38.41
N GLU A 2 0.02 -17.32 37.96
CA GLU A 2 -1.07 -16.70 37.21
C GLU A 2 -0.85 -16.97 35.74
N SER A 3 -1.84 -17.62 35.12
CA SER A 3 -1.85 -18.04 33.75
C SER A 3 -1.84 -16.83 32.82
N LEU A 4 -0.84 -16.74 31.96
CA LEU A 4 -0.79 -15.87 30.80
C LEU A 4 -1.90 -16.31 29.83
N ILE A 5 -3.10 -15.77 29.98
CA ILE A 5 -4.18 -15.93 29.02
C ILE A 5 -3.90 -14.95 27.88
N PRO A 6 -3.70 -15.42 26.62
CA PRO A 6 -3.65 -14.53 25.47
C PRO A 6 -5.01 -13.83 25.36
N HIS A 7 -5.01 -12.50 25.27
CA HIS A 7 -6.23 -11.72 25.10
C HIS A 7 -6.80 -11.92 23.69
N TRP A 8 -7.64 -12.95 23.54
CA TRP A 8 -8.48 -13.22 22.38
C TRP A 8 -9.83 -12.52 22.60
N LEU A 9 -10.34 -11.88 21.58
CA LEU A 9 -11.61 -11.17 21.65
C LEU A 9 -12.62 -11.82 20.70
N TYR A 10 -13.73 -12.26 21.29
CA TYR A 10 -14.83 -13.01 20.67
C TYR A 10 -16.07 -12.15 20.44
N PHE A 11 -16.85 -12.59 19.48
CA PHE A 11 -18.08 -11.94 19.05
C PHE A 11 -19.33 -12.78 19.17
N GLN A 12 -20.42 -12.14 19.51
CA GLN A 12 -21.77 -12.67 19.38
C GLN A 12 -22.67 -11.64 18.66
N SER A 13 -23.32 -12.06 17.56
CA SER A 13 -24.29 -11.24 16.84
C SER A 13 -25.67 -11.42 17.44
N GLN A 14 -26.41 -10.33 17.60
CA GLN A 14 -27.86 -10.37 17.85
C GLN A 14 -28.61 -9.72 16.69
N SER A 15 -29.66 -10.43 16.25
CA SER A 15 -30.82 -10.05 15.43
C SER A 15 -30.66 -9.67 13.95
N HIS A 16 -31.55 -10.28 13.18
CA HIS A 16 -31.81 -10.14 11.76
C HIS A 16 -32.49 -8.79 11.47
N ASN A 17 -31.85 -7.82 10.91
CA ASN A 17 -32.35 -6.75 10.06
C ASN A 17 -31.57 -5.44 10.06
N GLU A 18 -30.36 -5.40 10.59
CA GLU A 18 -29.51 -4.21 10.46
C GLU A 18 -28.21 -4.58 9.73
N LEU A 19 -27.64 -3.64 8.97
CA LEU A 19 -26.27 -3.70 8.47
C LEU A 19 -25.38 -4.05 9.66
N SER A 20 -25.01 -5.33 9.76
CA SER A 20 -24.32 -5.83 10.94
C SER A 20 -22.91 -5.30 10.91
N ALA A 21 -22.66 -4.39 11.81
CA ALA A 21 -21.36 -3.86 12.10
C ALA A 21 -20.38 -5.00 12.46
N ILE A 22 -19.16 -4.89 11.96
CA ILE A 22 -18.08 -5.82 12.29
C ILE A 22 -17.50 -5.37 13.62
N MET A 23 -17.46 -6.26 14.59
CA MET A 23 -17.08 -5.96 15.99
C MET A 23 -15.68 -6.47 16.32
N PHE A 24 -14.92 -5.83 17.18
CA PHE A 24 -13.79 -6.37 17.92
C PHE A 24 -13.69 -5.72 19.30
N GLY A 25 -13.10 -6.40 20.26
CA GLY A 25 -13.10 -5.94 21.63
C GLY A 25 -11.70 -5.53 22.12
N PHE A 26 -11.65 -4.53 22.97
CA PHE A 26 -10.50 -4.11 23.76
C PHE A 26 -10.80 -4.26 25.27
N LYS A 27 -9.79 -4.02 26.13
CA LYS A 27 -9.93 -4.05 27.59
C LYS A 27 -11.15 -3.28 28.13
N ASN A 28 -11.70 -2.32 27.38
CA ASN A 28 -12.79 -1.43 27.78
C ASN A 28 -14.13 -1.72 27.07
N GLY A 29 -14.28 -2.85 26.39
CA GLY A 29 -15.50 -3.21 25.68
C GLY A 29 -15.29 -3.53 24.20
N MET A 30 -16.39 -3.92 23.54
CA MET A 30 -16.40 -4.27 22.12
C MET A 30 -16.68 -3.02 21.29
N GLU A 31 -15.80 -2.72 20.34
CA GLU A 31 -16.03 -1.66 19.37
C GLU A 31 -16.61 -2.23 18.08
N GLN A 32 -17.51 -1.50 17.47
CA GLN A 32 -18.26 -1.92 16.30
C GLN A 32 -18.01 -0.97 15.14
N PHE A 33 -17.75 -1.50 13.94
CA PHE A 33 -17.49 -0.73 12.73
C PHE A 33 -18.24 -1.33 11.56
N ASP A 34 -18.58 -0.49 10.58
CA ASP A 34 -19.14 -0.96 9.31
C ASP A 34 -18.09 -1.70 8.50
N TYR A 35 -16.82 -1.26 8.57
CA TYR A 35 -15.71 -1.88 7.87
C TYR A 35 -14.48 -2.02 8.76
N ILE A 36 -13.83 -3.20 8.70
CA ILE A 36 -12.49 -3.43 9.24
C ILE A 36 -11.53 -3.65 8.06
N ILE A 37 -10.50 -2.83 7.99
CA ILE A 37 -9.42 -2.92 7.01
C ILE A 37 -8.21 -3.60 7.67
N ILE A 38 -7.86 -4.78 7.19
CA ILE A 38 -6.73 -5.56 7.69
C ILE A 38 -5.48 -5.14 6.93
N GLY A 39 -4.60 -4.43 7.59
CA GLY A 39 -3.37 -3.86 7.07
C GLY A 39 -3.51 -2.42 6.57
N GLY A 40 -2.78 -1.51 7.19
CA GLY A 40 -2.64 -0.10 6.78
C GLY A 40 -1.62 0.09 5.64
N GLY A 41 -1.53 -0.88 4.71
CA GLY A 41 -0.64 -0.86 3.56
C GLY A 41 -1.14 0.03 2.42
N SER A 42 -0.62 -0.21 1.20
CA SER A 42 -0.94 0.60 0.02
C SER A 42 -2.44 0.64 -0.28
N ALA A 43 -3.09 -0.53 -0.31
CA ALA A 43 -4.53 -0.63 -0.55
C ALA A 43 -5.36 -0.14 0.65
N GLY A 44 -4.98 -0.56 1.87
CA GLY A 44 -5.72 -0.19 3.08
C GLY A 44 -5.79 1.31 3.33
N CYS A 45 -4.72 2.05 3.05
CA CYS A 45 -4.71 3.52 3.14
C CYS A 45 -5.70 4.17 2.15
N VAL A 46 -5.82 3.61 0.93
CA VAL A 46 -6.78 4.10 -0.07
C VAL A 46 -8.21 3.81 0.37
N LEU A 47 -8.49 2.56 0.81
CA LEU A 47 -9.80 2.17 1.31
C LEU A 47 -10.22 3.03 2.50
N ALA A 48 -9.34 3.22 3.49
CA ALA A 48 -9.60 4.07 4.63
C ALA A 48 -10.01 5.50 4.22
N ASN A 49 -9.29 6.08 3.24
CA ASN A 49 -9.61 7.40 2.73
C ASN A 49 -10.98 7.43 2.02
N ARG A 50 -11.25 6.45 1.16
CA ARG A 50 -12.44 6.48 0.31
C ARG A 50 -13.72 6.12 1.06
N LEU A 51 -13.68 5.09 1.90
CA LEU A 51 -14.85 4.63 2.67
C LEU A 51 -15.31 5.63 3.73
N THR A 52 -14.40 6.49 4.20
CA THR A 52 -14.75 7.51 5.22
C THR A 52 -15.06 8.88 4.63
N ALA A 53 -15.03 9.04 3.30
CA ALA A 53 -15.05 10.36 2.67
C ALA A 53 -16.39 11.11 2.83
N ASP A 54 -17.49 10.39 2.80
CA ASP A 54 -18.85 10.95 2.90
C ASP A 54 -19.44 10.88 4.33
N GLY A 55 -18.70 10.33 5.29
CA GLY A 55 -19.11 10.21 6.69
C GLY A 55 -20.15 9.13 6.99
N LYS A 56 -20.58 8.34 6.00
CA LYS A 56 -21.67 7.35 6.17
C LYS A 56 -21.22 6.10 6.92
N PHE A 57 -19.98 5.68 6.75
CA PHE A 57 -19.45 4.45 7.30
C PHE A 57 -18.39 4.72 8.36
N SER A 58 -18.44 3.98 9.44
CA SER A 58 -17.39 3.86 10.44
C SER A 58 -16.35 2.83 9.97
N VAL A 59 -15.07 3.21 9.99
CA VAL A 59 -13.99 2.37 9.45
C VAL A 59 -12.89 2.22 10.47
N CYS A 60 -12.45 0.98 10.67
CA CYS A 60 -11.28 0.65 11.47
C CYS A 60 -10.15 0.12 10.59
N VAL A 61 -8.95 0.63 10.78
CA VAL A 61 -7.73 0.10 10.16
C VAL A 61 -6.88 -0.57 11.23
N LEU A 62 -6.51 -1.82 11.00
CA LEU A 62 -5.67 -2.63 11.89
C LEU A 62 -4.32 -2.89 11.20
N GLU A 63 -3.27 -2.21 11.63
CA GLU A 63 -1.90 -2.38 11.10
C GLU A 63 -1.03 -3.18 12.08
N ALA A 64 -0.40 -4.23 11.59
CA ALA A 64 0.45 -5.10 12.39
C ALA A 64 1.72 -4.41 12.90
N GLY A 65 2.25 -3.48 12.14
CA GLY A 65 3.45 -2.72 12.49
C GLY A 65 3.16 -1.40 13.19
N PRO A 66 4.21 -0.65 13.51
CA PRO A 66 4.11 0.67 14.13
C PRO A 66 3.64 1.74 13.13
N SER A 67 3.42 2.95 13.64
CA SER A 67 3.28 4.16 12.83
C SER A 67 4.54 4.43 12.00
N ASP A 68 4.40 5.20 10.91
CA ASP A 68 5.47 5.55 9.96
C ASP A 68 6.40 6.69 10.45
N TRP A 69 6.66 6.76 11.76
CA TRP A 69 7.48 7.81 12.37
C TRP A 69 8.99 7.70 12.08
N ASN A 70 9.46 6.54 11.62
CA ASN A 70 10.87 6.34 11.34
C ASN A 70 11.35 7.34 10.25
N PRO A 71 12.36 8.20 10.51
CA PRO A 71 12.80 9.21 9.57
C PRO A 71 13.31 8.64 8.24
N PHE A 72 13.86 7.41 8.24
CA PHE A 72 14.32 6.74 7.02
C PHE A 72 13.20 6.35 6.07
N ILE A 73 11.95 6.30 6.54
CA ILE A 73 10.78 6.16 5.68
C ILE A 73 10.61 7.42 4.82
N HIS A 74 10.79 8.59 5.40
CA HIS A 74 10.48 9.87 4.76
C HIS A 74 11.62 10.40 3.88
N ILE A 75 12.86 10.06 4.21
CA ILE A 75 14.06 10.44 3.45
C ILE A 75 14.26 9.46 2.30
N PRO A 76 14.23 9.89 1.02
CA PRO A 76 14.34 8.96 -0.12
C PRO A 76 15.53 8.01 -0.06
N ALA A 77 16.74 8.51 0.26
CA ALA A 77 17.93 7.67 0.40
C ALA A 77 17.85 6.69 1.58
N GLY A 78 16.94 6.90 2.52
CA GLY A 78 16.74 6.05 3.69
C GLY A 78 16.16 4.68 3.39
N PHE A 79 15.62 4.44 2.18
CA PHE A 79 14.96 3.19 1.84
C PHE A 79 15.87 1.96 2.06
N MET A 80 17.18 2.07 1.79
CA MET A 80 18.13 0.98 2.02
C MET A 80 18.17 0.54 3.50
N LYS A 81 18.02 1.49 4.43
CA LYS A 81 17.96 1.16 5.87
C LYS A 81 16.60 0.57 6.29
N THR A 82 15.53 0.92 5.59
CA THR A 82 14.20 0.37 5.89
C THR A 82 14.05 -1.07 5.41
N LEU A 83 14.75 -1.47 4.35
CA LEU A 83 14.68 -2.83 3.77
C LEU A 83 15.23 -3.92 4.71
N VAL A 84 16.07 -3.56 5.66
CA VAL A 84 16.69 -4.51 6.62
C VAL A 84 16.23 -4.30 8.06
N ASN A 85 15.26 -3.42 8.30
CA ASN A 85 14.81 -3.07 9.65
C ASN A 85 13.62 -3.96 10.08
N PRO A 86 13.81 -4.92 11.03
CA PRO A 86 12.77 -5.85 11.46
C PRO A 86 11.59 -5.18 12.17
N LYS A 87 11.74 -3.95 12.64
CA LYS A 87 10.64 -3.21 13.28
C LYS A 87 9.57 -2.75 12.30
N ILE A 88 9.95 -2.53 11.02
CA ILE A 88 9.07 -1.97 9.97
C ILE A 88 9.06 -2.81 8.68
N ASN A 89 9.67 -3.98 8.71
CA ASN A 89 9.70 -4.92 7.59
C ASN A 89 9.44 -6.33 8.11
N TRP A 90 8.65 -7.12 7.39
CA TRP A 90 8.38 -8.52 7.70
C TRP A 90 9.59 -9.42 7.49
N LEU A 91 10.56 -8.98 6.68
CA LEU A 91 11.76 -9.74 6.31
C LEU A 91 11.45 -11.14 5.76
N TYR A 92 10.44 -11.26 4.91
CA TYR A 92 10.14 -12.54 4.28
C TYR A 92 11.27 -12.97 3.34
N GLU A 93 11.39 -14.28 3.19
CA GLU A 93 12.34 -14.93 2.31
C GLU A 93 11.58 -15.91 1.41
N ALA A 94 11.94 -15.95 0.13
CA ALA A 94 11.43 -16.95 -0.78
C ALA A 94 12.11 -18.30 -0.53
N THR A 95 11.36 -19.37 -0.63
CA THR A 95 11.91 -20.73 -0.57
C THR A 95 12.94 -20.94 -1.69
N PRO A 96 14.14 -21.42 -1.37
CA PRO A 96 15.14 -21.77 -2.38
C PRO A 96 14.58 -22.76 -3.41
N SER A 97 14.93 -22.57 -4.67
CA SER A 97 14.53 -23.44 -5.77
C SER A 97 15.68 -23.65 -6.76
N GLU A 98 15.53 -24.57 -7.69
CA GLU A 98 16.49 -24.74 -8.79
C GLU A 98 16.66 -23.48 -9.65
N TRP A 99 15.57 -22.73 -9.87
CA TRP A 99 15.56 -21.46 -10.60
C TRP A 99 16.33 -20.33 -9.91
N THR A 100 16.50 -20.41 -8.60
CA THR A 100 17.33 -19.48 -7.83
C THR A 100 18.74 -20.05 -7.58
N ALA A 101 19.10 -21.18 -8.20
CA ALA A 101 20.33 -21.93 -7.92
C ALA A 101 20.51 -22.20 -6.41
N GLY A 102 19.44 -22.58 -5.72
CA GLY A 102 19.43 -22.87 -4.30
C GLY A 102 19.57 -21.64 -3.38
N ARG A 103 19.54 -20.43 -3.93
CA ARG A 103 19.68 -19.20 -3.12
C ARG A 103 18.37 -18.79 -2.47
N VAL A 104 18.45 -18.35 -1.22
CA VAL A 104 17.39 -17.63 -0.55
C VAL A 104 17.30 -16.23 -1.14
N VAL A 105 16.10 -15.82 -1.54
CA VAL A 105 15.84 -14.47 -2.07
C VAL A 105 15.02 -13.69 -1.07
N ALA A 106 15.56 -12.55 -0.61
CA ALA A 106 14.85 -11.65 0.29
C ALA A 106 13.61 -11.04 -0.41
N VAL A 107 12.47 -11.07 0.27
CA VAL A 107 11.19 -10.54 -0.18
C VAL A 107 10.70 -9.47 0.81
N PRO A 108 11.30 -8.27 0.82
CA PRO A 108 10.93 -7.24 1.78
C PRO A 108 9.47 -6.82 1.62
N ARG A 109 8.75 -6.74 2.74
CA ARG A 109 7.37 -6.24 2.83
C ARG A 109 7.24 -5.32 4.03
N GLY A 110 6.67 -4.14 3.80
CA GLY A 110 6.51 -3.16 4.86
C GLY A 110 5.55 -3.64 5.95
N LYS A 111 5.98 -3.48 7.20
CA LYS A 111 5.23 -3.73 8.44
C LYS A 111 5.11 -2.40 9.19
N THR A 112 4.33 -1.49 8.64
CA THR A 112 4.11 -0.13 9.16
C THR A 112 3.00 0.54 8.37
N LEU A 113 2.46 1.66 8.85
CA LEU A 113 1.51 2.46 8.08
C LEU A 113 2.08 2.83 6.71
N GLY A 114 1.28 2.63 5.65
CA GLY A 114 1.69 2.73 4.26
C GLY A 114 2.27 1.43 3.68
N GLY A 115 2.54 0.42 4.52
CA GLY A 115 3.07 -0.88 4.09
C GLY A 115 4.33 -0.76 3.24
N SER A 116 4.42 -1.53 2.16
CA SER A 116 5.58 -1.52 1.26
C SER A 116 5.80 -0.19 0.55
N SER A 117 4.77 0.68 0.40
CA SER A 117 4.97 2.04 -0.13
C SER A 117 5.81 2.92 0.81
N SER A 118 5.93 2.54 2.09
CA SER A 118 6.77 3.23 3.07
C SER A 118 8.23 2.77 3.06
N ILE A 119 8.55 1.64 2.42
CA ILE A 119 9.92 1.08 2.42
C ILE A 119 10.50 0.82 1.02
N ASN A 120 9.73 0.92 -0.06
CA ASN A 120 10.17 0.67 -1.43
C ASN A 120 11.16 1.73 -1.97
N GLY A 121 11.73 1.49 -3.14
CA GLY A 121 12.66 2.39 -3.84
C GLY A 121 12.01 3.58 -4.56
N HIS A 122 10.73 3.86 -4.36
CA HIS A 122 9.94 4.98 -4.91
C HIS A 122 9.66 4.93 -6.41
N VAL A 123 10.15 3.98 -7.15
CA VAL A 123 9.88 3.88 -8.60
C VAL A 123 8.37 3.76 -8.81
N TYR A 124 7.84 4.62 -9.67
CA TYR A 124 6.45 4.56 -10.09
C TYR A 124 6.34 4.04 -11.52
N ASN A 125 5.83 2.84 -11.64
CA ASN A 125 5.58 2.17 -12.91
C ASN A 125 4.24 1.47 -12.84
N ARG A 126 3.40 1.66 -13.87
CA ARG A 126 2.14 0.92 -14.03
C ARG A 126 2.41 -0.35 -14.84
N GLY A 127 1.54 -1.35 -14.70
CA GLY A 127 1.45 -2.42 -15.70
C GLY A 127 1.11 -1.84 -17.07
N GLN A 128 1.56 -2.49 -18.12
CA GLN A 128 1.22 -2.11 -19.49
C GLN A 128 -0.22 -2.57 -19.85
N ARG A 129 -0.73 -2.03 -20.95
CA ARG A 129 -2.08 -2.37 -21.42
C ARG A 129 -2.31 -3.87 -21.49
N MET A 130 -1.36 -4.61 -22.06
CA MET A 130 -1.48 -6.05 -22.28
C MET A 130 -1.61 -6.85 -20.97
N ASP A 131 -1.01 -6.40 -19.87
CA ASP A 131 -1.13 -7.07 -18.56
C ASP A 131 -2.60 -7.11 -18.11
N PHE A 132 -3.30 -5.97 -18.20
CA PHE A 132 -4.69 -5.85 -17.77
C PHE A 132 -5.66 -6.49 -18.77
N ASP A 133 -5.43 -6.28 -20.07
CA ASP A 133 -6.28 -6.86 -21.12
C ASP A 133 -6.19 -8.40 -21.08
N SER A 134 -5.01 -8.96 -20.76
CA SER A 134 -4.85 -10.41 -20.52
C SER A 134 -5.65 -10.88 -19.31
N TRP A 135 -5.70 -10.11 -18.22
CA TRP A 135 -6.54 -10.45 -17.07
C TRP A 135 -8.03 -10.48 -17.44
N ALA A 136 -8.50 -9.50 -18.21
CA ALA A 136 -9.87 -9.48 -18.68
C ALA A 136 -10.19 -10.70 -19.57
N GLN A 137 -9.27 -11.08 -20.48
CA GLN A 137 -9.41 -12.25 -21.34
C GLN A 137 -9.46 -13.58 -20.56
N LEU A 138 -8.78 -13.65 -19.42
CA LEU A 138 -8.83 -14.79 -18.50
C LEU A 138 -10.12 -14.87 -17.68
N GLY A 139 -11.12 -14.04 -17.98
CA GLY A 139 -12.43 -14.05 -17.35
C GLY A 139 -12.61 -13.02 -16.23
N ASN A 140 -11.62 -12.16 -15.97
CA ASN A 140 -11.73 -11.09 -14.98
C ASN A 140 -12.38 -9.84 -15.62
N SER A 141 -13.67 -9.90 -15.85
CA SER A 141 -14.43 -8.79 -16.44
C SER A 141 -14.28 -7.50 -15.62
N GLY A 142 -14.08 -6.36 -16.29
CA GLY A 142 -13.85 -5.06 -15.65
C GLY A 142 -12.39 -4.81 -15.23
N TRP A 143 -11.45 -5.69 -15.59
CA TRP A 143 -10.01 -5.53 -15.33
C TRP A 143 -9.19 -5.20 -16.59
N GLY A 144 -9.84 -4.95 -17.75
CA GLY A 144 -9.12 -4.47 -18.92
C GLY A 144 -8.50 -3.10 -18.70
N TYR A 145 -7.51 -2.76 -19.53
CA TYR A 145 -6.76 -1.49 -19.35
C TYR A 145 -7.68 -0.27 -19.40
N ALA A 146 -8.69 -0.27 -20.28
CA ALA A 146 -9.67 0.81 -20.35
C ALA A 146 -10.49 0.96 -19.06
N ASP A 147 -10.77 -0.17 -18.38
CA ASP A 147 -11.52 -0.18 -17.12
C ASP A 147 -10.69 0.35 -15.95
N VAL A 148 -9.37 0.01 -15.90
CA VAL A 148 -8.50 0.37 -14.77
C VAL A 148 -7.83 1.74 -14.91
N LEU A 149 -7.67 2.26 -16.14
CA LEU A 149 -7.05 3.56 -16.40
C LEU A 149 -7.68 4.73 -15.63
N PRO A 150 -9.02 4.85 -15.54
CA PRO A 150 -9.66 5.91 -14.75
C PRO A 150 -9.25 5.88 -13.27
N TYR A 151 -9.02 4.69 -12.70
CA TYR A 151 -8.58 4.54 -11.31
C TYR A 151 -7.12 4.94 -11.14
N PHE A 152 -6.23 4.62 -12.08
CA PHE A 152 -4.86 5.12 -12.07
C PHE A 152 -4.84 6.65 -12.10
N LYS A 153 -5.59 7.26 -13.00
CA LYS A 153 -5.70 8.72 -13.10
C LYS A 153 -6.26 9.34 -11.83
N ARG A 154 -7.29 8.73 -11.24
CA ARG A 154 -7.89 9.21 -9.98
C ARG A 154 -6.96 9.11 -8.78
N CYS A 155 -6.03 8.17 -8.78
CA CYS A 155 -5.08 8.00 -7.69
C CYS A 155 -3.92 8.98 -7.75
N GLU A 156 -3.42 9.34 -8.95
CA GLU A 156 -2.19 10.10 -9.11
C GLU A 156 -2.40 11.61 -9.32
N GLU A 157 -1.40 12.36 -8.88
CA GLU A 157 -1.15 13.73 -9.28
C GLU A 157 0.23 13.78 -9.94
N LYS A 158 0.28 13.64 -11.27
CA LYS A 158 1.53 13.80 -12.01
C LYS A 158 1.93 15.27 -12.03
N ILE A 159 3.07 15.56 -11.46
CA ILE A 159 3.70 16.89 -11.45
C ILE A 159 4.58 17.00 -12.70
N GLY A 160 4.49 18.15 -13.38
CA GLY A 160 5.21 18.37 -14.63
C GLY A 160 4.46 17.83 -15.84
N GLU A 161 5.19 17.53 -16.93
CA GLU A 161 4.64 17.08 -18.19
C GLU A 161 4.01 15.69 -18.13
N GLY A 162 3.15 15.37 -19.07
CA GLY A 162 2.47 14.09 -19.22
C GLY A 162 1.14 14.25 -19.95
N ASP A 163 0.79 13.26 -20.75
CA ASP A 163 -0.44 13.25 -21.53
C ASP A 163 -1.66 12.99 -20.63
N GLU A 164 -2.60 13.91 -20.56
CA GLU A 164 -3.79 13.81 -19.73
C GLU A 164 -4.77 12.71 -20.16
N LEU A 165 -4.60 12.13 -21.33
CA LEU A 165 -5.31 10.90 -21.70
C LEU A 165 -4.94 9.76 -20.77
N TYR A 166 -3.69 9.70 -20.32
CA TYR A 166 -3.15 8.61 -19.49
C TYR A 166 -2.83 9.04 -18.06
N ARG A 167 -2.52 10.33 -17.82
CA ARG A 167 -2.02 10.82 -16.53
C ARG A 167 -3.09 11.57 -15.75
N GLY A 168 -3.11 11.35 -14.43
CA GLY A 168 -3.96 12.09 -13.50
C GLY A 168 -3.30 13.37 -12.99
N ARG A 169 -4.11 14.43 -12.70
CA ARG A 169 -3.63 15.73 -12.25
C ARG A 169 -4.13 16.13 -10.85
N SER A 170 -5.10 15.40 -10.29
CA SER A 170 -5.79 15.80 -9.07
C SER A 170 -5.87 14.71 -8.00
N GLY A 171 -5.16 13.61 -8.18
CA GLY A 171 -5.12 12.52 -7.20
C GLY A 171 -4.25 12.83 -6.00
N ASN A 172 -4.27 11.94 -5.03
CA ASN A 172 -3.54 12.15 -3.78
C ASN A 172 -2.05 11.74 -3.89
N LEU A 173 -1.72 10.81 -4.78
CA LEU A 173 -0.37 10.28 -4.92
C LEU A 173 0.44 11.14 -5.89
N LYS A 174 1.33 11.96 -5.35
CA LYS A 174 2.19 12.82 -6.17
C LYS A 174 3.29 12.02 -6.83
N ILE A 175 3.40 12.17 -8.16
CA ILE A 175 4.41 11.55 -9.01
C ILE A 175 5.26 12.64 -9.64
N THR A 176 6.57 12.54 -9.46
CA THR A 176 7.54 13.49 -10.03
C THR A 176 8.55 12.79 -10.91
N ASP A 177 9.09 13.50 -11.87
CA ASP A 177 10.28 13.07 -12.58
C ASP A 177 11.51 13.25 -11.70
N LEU A 178 12.60 12.54 -12.03
CA LEU A 178 13.85 12.68 -11.30
C LEU A 178 14.58 13.96 -11.74
N GLU A 179 14.67 14.94 -10.84
CA GLU A 179 15.34 16.21 -11.10
C GLU A 179 16.86 16.06 -11.22
N TRP A 180 17.43 15.12 -10.45
CA TRP A 180 18.87 14.90 -10.42
C TRP A 180 19.32 14.02 -11.60
N ARG A 181 20.34 14.46 -12.33
CA ARG A 181 20.94 13.77 -13.46
C ARG A 181 22.35 13.31 -13.11
N HIS A 182 22.76 12.17 -13.69
CA HIS A 182 24.10 11.64 -13.51
C HIS A 182 24.72 11.29 -14.87
N PRO A 183 25.98 11.70 -15.16
CA PRO A 183 26.61 11.48 -16.48
C PRO A 183 26.62 10.02 -16.93
N LEU A 184 26.80 9.06 -16.00
CA LEU A 184 26.74 7.63 -16.32
C LEU A 184 25.33 7.18 -16.74
N CYS A 185 24.26 7.72 -16.13
CA CYS A 185 22.90 7.41 -16.53
C CYS A 185 22.59 8.02 -17.91
N ASP A 186 23.08 9.24 -18.17
CA ASP A 186 22.94 9.87 -19.50
C ASP A 186 23.71 9.08 -20.56
N ALA A 187 24.91 8.57 -20.22
CA ALA A 187 25.68 7.71 -21.12
C ALA A 187 24.97 6.37 -21.39
N PHE A 188 24.34 5.77 -20.35
CA PHE A 188 23.53 4.57 -20.51
C PHE A 188 22.35 4.79 -21.47
N ILE A 189 21.62 5.90 -21.30
CA ILE A 189 20.50 6.26 -22.18
C ILE A 189 20.98 6.45 -23.62
N LYS A 190 22.11 7.16 -23.83
CA LYS A 190 22.73 7.31 -25.16
C LYS A 190 23.12 5.96 -25.76
N GLY A 191 23.73 5.08 -24.98
CA GLY A 191 24.06 3.71 -25.40
C GLY A 191 22.82 2.91 -25.82
N ALA A 192 21.74 2.98 -25.09
CA ALA A 192 20.47 2.35 -25.46
C ALA A 192 19.93 2.93 -26.78
N ASN A 193 19.98 4.24 -26.94
CA ASN A 193 19.55 4.88 -28.19
C ASN A 193 20.38 4.43 -29.38
N SER A 194 21.71 4.21 -29.23
CA SER A 194 22.59 3.79 -30.32
C SER A 194 22.28 2.38 -30.85
N ILE A 195 21.56 1.57 -30.11
CA ILE A 195 21.10 0.25 -30.53
C ILE A 195 19.60 0.22 -30.86
N GLY A 196 18.97 1.38 -31.04
CA GLY A 196 17.58 1.51 -31.49
C GLY A 196 16.53 1.56 -30.40
N ILE A 197 16.88 1.55 -29.10
CA ILE A 197 15.92 1.71 -28.00
C ILE A 197 15.59 3.19 -27.84
N PRO A 198 14.34 3.64 -28.04
CA PRO A 198 14.00 5.06 -28.00
C PRO A 198 14.03 5.62 -26.57
N THR A 199 14.32 6.90 -26.44
CA THR A 199 14.07 7.61 -25.17
C THR A 199 12.57 7.78 -24.97
N ASN A 200 12.06 7.37 -23.80
CA ASN A 200 10.67 7.53 -23.41
C ASN A 200 10.57 8.21 -22.05
N THR A 201 10.24 9.48 -22.03
CA THR A 201 10.16 10.28 -20.80
C THR A 201 8.86 10.05 -20.00
N ASP A 202 7.83 9.45 -20.62
CA ASP A 202 6.58 9.10 -19.95
C ASP A 202 6.13 7.66 -20.25
N TYR A 203 6.86 6.71 -19.70
CA TYR A 203 6.58 5.27 -19.82
C TYR A 203 5.28 4.81 -19.12
N ASN A 204 4.58 5.71 -18.42
CA ASN A 204 3.22 5.51 -17.90
C ASN A 204 2.15 6.18 -18.79
N GLY A 205 2.54 6.66 -19.97
CA GLY A 205 1.68 7.24 -21.00
C GLY A 205 1.18 6.22 -22.02
N ALA A 206 1.12 6.61 -23.29
CA ALA A 206 0.61 5.79 -24.38
C ALA A 206 1.46 4.54 -24.64
N ASN A 207 2.78 4.68 -24.57
CA ASN A 207 3.76 3.62 -24.78
C ASN A 207 4.62 3.43 -23.54
N GLN A 208 4.96 2.18 -23.22
CA GLN A 208 5.83 1.86 -22.10
C GLN A 208 7.26 1.58 -22.54
N GLU A 209 7.48 1.17 -23.78
CA GLU A 209 8.80 0.84 -24.30
C GLU A 209 9.72 2.05 -24.40
N GLY A 210 10.99 1.81 -24.09
CA GLY A 210 12.03 2.82 -24.16
C GLY A 210 12.95 2.86 -22.94
N VAL A 211 13.82 3.85 -22.91
CA VAL A 211 14.76 4.10 -21.82
C VAL A 211 14.63 5.53 -21.31
N SER A 212 14.61 5.69 -19.98
CA SER A 212 14.58 7.02 -19.36
C SER A 212 15.01 6.97 -17.89
N TYR A 213 15.06 8.13 -17.26
CA TYR A 213 15.05 8.22 -15.81
C TYR A 213 13.69 7.83 -15.25
N VAL A 214 13.68 7.17 -14.09
CA VAL A 214 12.47 6.69 -13.48
C VAL A 214 11.62 7.82 -12.88
N GLN A 215 10.31 7.70 -13.02
CA GLN A 215 9.35 8.53 -12.29
C GLN A 215 9.24 8.03 -10.84
N ARG A 216 8.97 8.93 -9.91
CA ARG A 216 9.08 8.63 -8.48
C ARG A 216 7.87 9.10 -7.68
N THR A 217 7.51 8.31 -6.68
CA THR A 217 6.57 8.68 -5.62
C THR A 217 7.25 9.55 -4.56
N THR A 218 7.77 10.70 -5.00
CA THR A 218 8.41 11.70 -4.12
C THR A 218 7.86 13.08 -4.41
N TYR A 219 7.86 13.95 -3.41
CA TYR A 219 7.48 15.36 -3.55
C TYR A 219 8.19 16.19 -2.51
N LYS A 220 8.73 17.34 -2.91
CA LYS A 220 9.51 18.25 -2.03
C LYS A 220 10.58 17.47 -1.25
N ARG A 221 11.36 16.65 -1.96
CA ARG A 221 12.46 15.81 -1.45
C ARG A 221 12.05 14.79 -0.38
N ARG A 222 10.77 14.44 -0.30
CA ARG A 222 10.26 13.45 0.66
C ARG A 222 9.48 12.36 -0.06
N ARG A 223 9.50 11.15 0.49
CA ARG A 223 8.63 10.04 0.08
C ARG A 223 7.16 10.45 0.16
N VAL A 224 6.38 10.05 -0.82
CA VAL A 224 4.93 10.06 -0.79
C VAL A 224 4.46 8.61 -0.71
N SER A 225 4.41 8.06 0.51
CA SER A 225 3.81 6.75 0.78
C SER A 225 2.29 6.82 0.69
N SER A 226 1.62 5.66 0.60
CA SER A 226 0.15 5.61 0.66
C SER A 226 -0.40 6.14 1.98
N ALA A 227 0.32 5.97 3.09
CA ALA A 227 -0.06 6.59 4.36
C ALA A 227 -0.08 8.12 4.23
N ARG A 228 0.96 8.70 3.64
CA ARG A 228 1.06 10.16 3.45
C ARG A 228 0.04 10.69 2.43
N ALA A 229 -0.19 9.93 1.34
CA ALA A 229 -1.07 10.36 0.27
C ALA A 229 -2.56 10.23 0.64
N PHE A 230 -2.94 9.15 1.30
CA PHE A 230 -4.34 8.82 1.50
C PHE A 230 -4.76 8.79 2.96
N LEU A 231 -4.00 8.12 3.85
CA LEU A 231 -4.41 7.92 5.22
C LEU A 231 -4.31 9.21 6.04
N ASN A 232 -3.18 9.93 5.96
CA ASN A 232 -2.97 11.15 6.75
C ASN A 232 -4.04 12.23 6.51
N PRO A 233 -4.48 12.50 5.27
CA PRO A 233 -5.59 13.44 5.04
C PRO A 233 -6.93 13.00 5.64
N ALA A 234 -7.10 11.70 5.90
CA ALA A 234 -8.33 11.15 6.47
C ALA A 234 -8.29 10.98 8.00
N LYS A 235 -7.12 11.02 8.63
CA LYS A 235 -6.93 10.73 10.08
C LYS A 235 -7.75 11.61 11.03
N SER A 236 -8.11 12.81 10.62
CA SER A 236 -8.94 13.73 11.43
C SER A 236 -10.43 13.45 11.34
N ARG A 237 -10.87 12.53 10.49
CA ARG A 237 -12.28 12.18 10.33
C ARG A 237 -12.76 11.37 11.54
N LYS A 238 -13.90 11.78 12.10
CA LYS A 238 -14.49 11.13 13.31
C LYS A 238 -14.89 9.68 13.09
N ASN A 239 -15.15 9.31 11.84
CA ASN A 239 -15.56 7.96 11.44
C ASN A 239 -14.40 7.06 11.00
N LEU A 240 -13.13 7.46 11.25
CA LEU A 240 -11.93 6.66 10.99
C LEU A 240 -11.16 6.39 12.29
N THR A 241 -10.97 5.12 12.60
CA THR A 241 -10.12 4.67 13.70
C THR A 241 -8.93 3.89 13.13
N VAL A 242 -7.72 4.16 13.62
CA VAL A 242 -6.49 3.51 13.15
C VAL A 242 -5.73 2.94 14.34
N TYR A 243 -5.57 1.63 14.36
CA TYR A 243 -4.76 0.94 15.36
C TYR A 243 -3.48 0.40 14.74
N THR A 244 -2.36 0.71 15.36
CA THR A 244 -1.04 0.17 15.02
C THR A 244 -0.63 -0.89 16.04
N ASN A 245 0.37 -1.72 15.70
CA ASN A 245 0.77 -2.88 16.50
C ASN A 245 -0.42 -3.84 16.79
N ALA A 246 -1.34 -3.93 15.86
CA ALA A 246 -2.55 -4.73 15.90
C ALA A 246 -2.49 -5.79 14.79
N HIS A 247 -1.90 -6.93 15.10
CA HIS A 247 -1.72 -8.01 14.12
C HIS A 247 -2.95 -8.90 14.09
N VAL A 248 -3.74 -8.81 13.02
CA VAL A 248 -4.88 -9.71 12.78
C VAL A 248 -4.36 -11.10 12.46
N THR A 249 -4.82 -12.09 13.20
CA THR A 249 -4.43 -13.49 13.07
C THR A 249 -5.48 -14.33 12.36
N ARG A 250 -6.75 -13.93 12.46
CA ARG A 250 -7.86 -14.65 11.83
C ARG A 250 -9.04 -13.73 11.54
N ILE A 251 -9.76 -14.00 10.45
CA ILE A 251 -11.08 -13.44 10.17
C ILE A 251 -12.11 -14.42 10.70
N LEU A 252 -13.08 -13.93 11.47
CA LEU A 252 -14.18 -14.71 12.01
C LEU A 252 -15.35 -14.70 11.02
N PHE A 253 -15.89 -15.87 10.77
CA PHE A 253 -17.04 -16.04 9.89
C PHE A 253 -18.20 -16.72 10.62
N GLU A 254 -19.39 -16.26 10.30
CA GLU A 254 -20.64 -16.96 10.56
C GLU A 254 -21.26 -17.30 9.20
N ALA A 255 -21.33 -18.59 8.89
CA ALA A 255 -21.62 -19.07 7.54
C ALA A 255 -20.71 -18.41 6.47
N ARG A 256 -21.26 -17.58 5.59
CA ARG A 256 -20.50 -16.86 4.52
C ARG A 256 -20.23 -15.40 4.87
N ARG A 257 -20.53 -14.97 6.07
CA ARG A 257 -20.41 -13.59 6.50
C ARG A 257 -19.20 -13.41 7.41
N ALA A 258 -18.34 -12.44 7.11
CA ALA A 258 -17.33 -11.99 8.04
C ALA A 258 -18.00 -11.18 9.16
N ILE A 259 -17.79 -11.60 10.41
CA ILE A 259 -18.42 -11.01 11.60
C ILE A 259 -17.41 -10.33 12.52
N GLY A 260 -16.11 -10.48 12.27
CA GLY A 260 -15.07 -9.88 13.09
C GLY A 260 -13.68 -10.40 12.76
N VAL A 261 -12.74 -10.06 13.61
CA VAL A 261 -11.35 -10.51 13.51
C VAL A 261 -10.79 -10.87 14.88
N GLU A 262 -9.90 -11.85 14.91
CA GLU A 262 -8.98 -12.06 16.03
C GLU A 262 -7.69 -11.28 15.76
N LEU A 263 -7.18 -10.63 16.79
CA LEU A 263 -5.93 -9.91 16.68
C LEU A 263 -5.02 -10.16 17.89
N LYS A 264 -3.73 -10.15 17.63
CA LYS A 264 -2.69 -10.10 18.64
C LYS A 264 -2.16 -8.68 18.71
N ARG A 265 -2.32 -8.03 19.84
CA ARG A 265 -1.67 -6.75 20.11
C ARG A 265 -0.30 -7.05 20.71
N GLY A 266 0.75 -6.44 20.19
CA GLY A 266 2.07 -6.55 20.80
C GLY A 266 1.97 -6.10 22.26
N ASP A 267 2.66 -6.81 23.15
CA ASP A 267 2.77 -6.40 24.55
C ASP A 267 3.22 -4.93 24.58
N ILE A 268 2.33 -4.07 25.07
CA ILE A 268 2.74 -2.79 25.62
C ILE A 268 3.33 -3.15 26.99
N SER A 269 4.44 -3.85 27.00
CA SER A 269 5.34 -3.84 28.14
C SER A 269 5.98 -2.47 28.11
N GLY A 270 5.48 -1.58 28.93
CA GLY A 270 6.10 -0.28 29.15
C GLY A 270 7.56 -0.47 29.59
N GLN A 271 8.42 0.20 28.94
CA GLN A 271 9.61 0.88 29.47
C GLN A 271 9.70 2.22 28.78
#